data_8f441144645110a9e732d1bc9d148595
#
_entry.id   8f441144645110a9e732d1bc9d148595
#
_cell.length_a   1.000
_cell.length_b   1.000
_cell.length_c   1.000
_cell.angle_alpha   90.00
_cell.angle_beta   90.00
_cell.angle_gamma   90.00
#
_symmetry.space_group_name_H-M   'P 1'
#
loop_
_entity.id
_entity.type
_entity.pdbx_description
1 polymer ?
#
loop_
_entity_poly.entity_id
_entity_poly.type
_entity_poly.pdbx_seq_one_letter_code
_entity_poly.pdbx_strand_id
1 'polypeptide(L)'
;MFSKIFPPIHTEGYKFLVIAGFITLVLLFISGFLGTIGLLLTVWVYYFFRDPERVIIGDDNYLVSPADGEVIKVEEVDGPREVGLDNKKFKKISIFMNVFDCHVNRTPCSGKVEEILYKPGKFFNASLDKASEDNERNYYKLKDKSGNDIIVVQIAGLIARRIVCETNKNQELNQGDRIGMIRFGSRADVYYENYEPLVKIGQRTISGETLLAKK
;
A
#
# COMPACT_ATOMS: atom_id res chain seq x y z
N MET A 1 -23.26 -7.02 -7.14
CA MET A 1 -22.68 -7.14 -8.50
C MET A 1 -22.12 -5.79 -8.98
N PHE A 2 -22.85 -4.69 -8.87
CA PHE A 2 -22.39 -3.35 -9.27
C PHE A 2 -21.14 -2.87 -8.53
N SER A 3 -20.99 -3.13 -7.24
CA SER A 3 -19.80 -2.74 -6.43
C SER A 3 -18.49 -3.41 -6.84
N LYS A 4 -18.55 -4.54 -7.56
CA LYS A 4 -17.36 -5.20 -8.13
C LYS A 4 -16.87 -4.51 -9.40
N ILE A 5 -17.79 -3.89 -10.16
CA ILE A 5 -17.48 -3.17 -11.41
C ILE A 5 -17.10 -1.72 -11.09
N PHE A 6 -17.84 -1.10 -10.16
CA PHE A 6 -17.62 0.27 -9.70
C PHE A 6 -17.35 0.26 -8.18
N PRO A 7 -16.11 -0.06 -7.77
CA PRO A 7 -15.74 -0.03 -6.36
C PRO A 7 -15.85 1.38 -5.80
N PRO A 8 -16.10 1.54 -4.49
CA PRO A 8 -16.08 2.85 -3.84
C PRO A 8 -14.73 3.54 -4.05
N ILE A 9 -14.76 4.87 -3.97
CA ILE A 9 -13.56 5.70 -4.09
C ILE A 9 -13.07 6.03 -2.69
N HIS A 10 -11.76 5.95 -2.49
CA HIS A 10 -11.10 6.45 -1.30
C HIS A 10 -11.32 7.95 -1.12
N THR A 11 -11.48 8.42 0.11
CA THR A 11 -11.80 9.82 0.43
C THR A 11 -10.83 10.82 -0.19
N GLU A 12 -9.54 10.46 -0.27
CA GLU A 12 -8.50 11.26 -0.91
C GLU A 12 -8.68 11.42 -2.42
N GLY A 13 -9.46 10.58 -3.07
CA GLY A 13 -9.72 10.60 -4.52
C GLY A 13 -10.74 11.64 -4.96
N TYR A 14 -11.71 12.00 -4.12
CA TYR A 14 -12.83 12.86 -4.53
C TYR A 14 -12.38 14.20 -5.13
N LYS A 15 -11.41 14.87 -4.50
CA LYS A 15 -10.90 16.15 -4.99
C LYS A 15 -10.23 16.02 -6.37
N PHE A 16 -9.48 14.94 -6.61
CA PHE A 16 -8.82 14.70 -7.89
C PHE A 16 -9.84 14.37 -8.97
N LEU A 17 -10.88 13.61 -8.63
CA LEU A 17 -11.95 13.29 -9.56
C LEU A 17 -12.76 14.52 -9.99
N VAL A 18 -13.09 15.42 -9.03
CA VAL A 18 -13.76 16.68 -9.33
C VAL A 18 -12.91 17.56 -10.25
N ILE A 19 -11.60 17.70 -9.96
CA ILE A 19 -10.68 18.48 -10.79
C ILE A 19 -10.57 17.86 -12.19
N ALA A 20 -10.38 16.54 -12.29
CA ALA A 20 -10.29 15.85 -13.57
C ALA A 20 -11.57 15.99 -14.40
N GLY A 21 -12.74 15.84 -13.75
CA GLY A 21 -14.04 16.04 -14.41
C GLY A 21 -14.23 17.47 -14.92
N PHE A 22 -13.86 18.47 -14.12
CA PHE A 22 -13.91 19.87 -14.54
C PHE A 22 -12.98 20.13 -15.75
N ILE A 23 -11.74 19.66 -15.71
CA ILE A 23 -10.81 19.78 -16.83
C ILE A 23 -11.37 19.09 -18.07
N THR A 24 -11.97 17.92 -17.92
CA THR A 24 -12.60 17.19 -19.04
C THR A 24 -13.73 17.99 -19.66
N LEU A 25 -14.58 18.64 -18.88
CA LEU A 25 -15.64 19.51 -19.39
C LEU A 25 -15.06 20.66 -20.21
N VAL A 26 -14.04 21.34 -19.71
CA VAL A 26 -13.35 22.42 -20.45
C VAL A 26 -12.76 21.90 -21.75
N LEU A 27 -12.11 20.75 -21.75
CA LEU A 27 -11.54 20.15 -22.95
C LEU A 27 -12.60 19.77 -24.00
N LEU A 28 -13.78 19.32 -23.58
CA LEU A 28 -14.92 19.03 -24.45
C LEU A 28 -15.42 20.29 -25.20
N PHE A 29 -15.39 21.46 -24.57
CA PHE A 29 -15.74 22.73 -25.24
C PHE A 29 -14.71 23.16 -26.30
N ILE A 30 -13.44 22.73 -26.15
CA ILE A 30 -12.37 23.06 -27.09
C ILE A 30 -12.40 22.10 -28.29
N SER A 31 -12.48 20.78 -28.01
CA SER A 31 -12.46 19.75 -29.06
C SER A 31 -12.99 18.42 -28.50
N GLY A 32 -13.83 17.73 -29.28
CA GLY A 32 -14.30 16.38 -28.92
C GLY A 32 -13.14 15.39 -28.73
N PHE A 33 -12.06 15.53 -29.50
CA PHE A 33 -10.87 14.69 -29.33
C PHE A 33 -10.18 14.92 -27.98
N LEU A 34 -9.95 16.18 -27.60
CA LEU A 34 -9.36 16.52 -26.30
C LEU A 34 -10.29 16.11 -25.15
N GLY A 35 -11.59 16.27 -25.31
CA GLY A 35 -12.58 15.81 -24.33
C GLY A 35 -12.55 14.30 -24.14
N THR A 36 -12.34 13.52 -25.21
CA THR A 36 -12.20 12.05 -25.09
C THR A 36 -10.95 11.68 -24.28
N ILE A 37 -9.83 12.35 -24.52
CA ILE A 37 -8.61 12.16 -23.71
C ILE A 37 -8.89 12.52 -22.24
N GLY A 38 -9.54 13.66 -21.98
CA GLY A 38 -9.92 14.06 -20.64
C GLY A 38 -10.79 13.02 -19.93
N LEU A 39 -11.78 12.45 -20.64
CA LEU A 39 -12.63 11.40 -20.12
C LEU A 39 -11.84 10.15 -19.72
N LEU A 40 -10.94 9.68 -20.59
CA LEU A 40 -10.07 8.53 -20.29
C LEU A 40 -9.20 8.77 -19.05
N LEU A 41 -8.63 9.98 -18.93
CA LEU A 41 -7.86 10.36 -17.75
C LEU A 41 -8.73 10.44 -16.49
N THR A 42 -9.96 10.93 -16.59
CA THR A 42 -10.90 10.97 -15.45
C THR A 42 -11.29 9.56 -14.99
N VAL A 43 -11.54 8.65 -15.93
CA VAL A 43 -11.79 7.24 -15.64
C VAL A 43 -10.56 6.59 -14.98
N TRP A 44 -9.35 6.90 -15.45
CA TRP A 44 -8.13 6.42 -14.82
C TRP A 44 -7.95 6.96 -13.40
N VAL A 45 -8.22 8.25 -13.14
CA VAL A 45 -8.20 8.84 -11.79
C VAL A 45 -9.19 8.11 -10.87
N TYR A 46 -10.42 7.86 -11.34
CA TYR A 46 -11.40 7.06 -10.60
C TYR A 46 -10.83 5.69 -10.25
N TYR A 47 -10.26 4.98 -11.24
CA TYR A 47 -9.73 3.64 -11.07
C TYR A 47 -8.52 3.60 -10.12
N PHE A 48 -7.67 4.63 -10.18
CA PHE A 48 -6.52 4.76 -9.29
C PHE A 48 -6.92 4.89 -7.82
N PHE A 49 -7.93 5.69 -7.53
CA PHE A 49 -8.41 5.94 -6.16
C PHE A 49 -9.50 4.95 -5.71
N ARG A 50 -9.68 3.83 -6.41
CA ARG A 50 -10.63 2.80 -5.98
C ARG A 50 -10.23 2.19 -4.64
N ASP A 51 -11.22 1.89 -3.82
CA ASP A 51 -11.07 1.21 -2.52
C ASP A 51 -12.06 0.03 -2.43
N PRO A 52 -11.77 -1.08 -3.15
CA PRO A 52 -12.67 -2.22 -3.19
C PRO A 52 -12.74 -2.92 -1.84
N GLU A 53 -13.91 -3.42 -1.49
CA GLU A 53 -14.06 -4.37 -0.39
C GLU A 53 -13.28 -5.65 -0.68
N ARG A 54 -12.66 -6.22 0.36
CA ARG A 54 -11.79 -7.40 0.28
C ARG A 54 -12.36 -8.54 1.13
N VAL A 55 -12.14 -9.75 0.68
CA VAL A 55 -12.50 -10.95 1.43
C VAL A 55 -11.31 -11.36 2.29
N ILE A 56 -11.37 -10.99 3.57
CA ILE A 56 -10.29 -11.26 4.52
C ILE A 56 -10.47 -12.64 5.12
N ILE A 57 -9.38 -13.42 5.20
CA ILE A 57 -9.42 -14.77 5.75
C ILE A 57 -9.64 -14.77 7.28
N GLY A 58 -9.14 -13.76 7.98
CA GLY A 58 -9.32 -13.61 9.43
C GLY A 58 -8.61 -14.70 10.26
N ASP A 59 -7.46 -15.20 9.79
CA ASP A 59 -6.67 -16.25 10.46
C ASP A 59 -5.30 -15.71 10.89
N ASP A 60 -5.06 -15.67 12.19
CA ASP A 60 -3.83 -15.16 12.80
C ASP A 60 -2.59 -16.06 12.53
N ASN A 61 -2.76 -17.22 11.90
CA ASN A 61 -1.64 -18.06 11.44
C ASN A 61 -1.02 -17.56 10.13
N TYR A 62 -1.65 -16.61 9.47
CA TYR A 62 -1.19 -16.08 8.20
C TYR A 62 -0.99 -14.57 8.24
N LEU A 63 0.01 -14.10 7.51
CA LEU A 63 0.10 -12.69 7.11
C LEU A 63 -0.52 -12.53 5.73
N VAL A 64 -1.42 -11.55 5.57
CA VAL A 64 -1.99 -11.19 4.27
C VAL A 64 -1.23 -10.03 3.64
N SER A 65 -1.33 -9.88 2.31
CA SER A 65 -0.68 -8.78 1.60
C SER A 65 -1.21 -7.43 2.06
N PRO A 66 -0.33 -6.45 2.37
CA PRO A 66 -0.75 -5.08 2.66
C PRO A 66 -1.07 -4.28 1.40
N ALA A 67 -0.73 -4.79 0.20
CA ALA A 67 -0.82 -4.04 -1.04
C ALA A 67 -1.24 -4.91 -2.23
N ASP A 68 -1.93 -4.30 -3.20
CA ASP A 68 -2.02 -4.85 -4.55
C ASP A 68 -0.69 -4.59 -5.26
N GLY A 69 -0.14 -5.57 -5.97
CA GLY A 69 1.10 -5.35 -6.69
C GLY A 69 1.83 -6.62 -7.07
N GLU A 70 3.11 -6.47 -7.37
CA GLU A 70 4.01 -7.55 -7.69
C GLU A 70 5.08 -7.71 -6.61
N VAL A 71 5.32 -8.92 -6.16
CA VAL A 71 6.42 -9.24 -5.24
C VAL A 71 7.75 -9.07 -5.98
N ILE A 72 8.54 -8.09 -5.57
CA ILE A 72 9.85 -7.80 -6.19
C ILE A 72 11.01 -8.32 -5.36
N LYS A 73 10.82 -8.59 -4.04
CA LYS A 73 11.85 -9.15 -3.16
C LYS A 73 11.22 -10.07 -2.10
N VAL A 74 11.96 -11.13 -1.79
CA VAL A 74 11.76 -12.01 -0.63
C VAL A 74 13.14 -12.31 -0.09
N GLU A 75 13.52 -11.75 1.05
CA GLU A 75 14.89 -11.81 1.57
C GLU A 75 14.93 -11.77 3.10
N GLU A 76 16.03 -12.17 3.70
CA GLU A 76 16.32 -12.00 5.13
C GLU A 76 17.24 -10.80 5.32
N VAL A 77 16.85 -9.88 6.20
CA VAL A 77 17.54 -8.59 6.40
C VAL A 77 17.55 -8.22 7.90
N ASP A 78 18.38 -7.23 8.24
CA ASP A 78 18.26 -6.56 9.53
C ASP A 78 16.95 -5.76 9.60
N GLY A 79 16.35 -5.69 10.77
CA GLY A 79 15.14 -4.90 10.97
C GLY A 79 15.37 -3.41 10.76
N PRO A 80 14.31 -2.64 10.53
CA PRO A 80 14.44 -1.21 10.26
C PRO A 80 14.97 -0.47 11.49
N ARG A 81 16.12 0.20 11.34
CA ARG A 81 16.75 1.00 12.39
C ARG A 81 15.89 2.16 12.87
N GLU A 82 15.04 2.67 11.99
CA GLU A 82 14.15 3.80 12.27
C GLU A 82 13.16 3.50 13.40
N VAL A 83 12.79 2.24 13.57
CA VAL A 83 11.91 1.77 14.67
C VAL A 83 12.67 0.95 15.72
N GLY A 84 14.01 1.08 15.76
CA GLY A 84 14.86 0.49 16.79
C GLY A 84 14.99 -1.03 16.74
N LEU A 85 14.94 -1.63 15.54
CA LEU A 85 14.96 -3.09 15.34
C LEU A 85 16.18 -3.59 14.55
N ASP A 86 17.21 -2.76 14.37
CA ASP A 86 18.44 -3.07 13.61
C ASP A 86 19.28 -4.20 14.22
N ASN A 87 19.07 -4.55 15.47
CA ASN A 87 19.74 -5.66 16.15
C ASN A 87 19.04 -7.01 15.96
N LYS A 88 17.98 -7.09 15.15
CA LYS A 88 17.12 -8.25 15.01
C LYS A 88 16.96 -8.61 13.53
N LYS A 89 17.03 -9.91 13.21
CA LYS A 89 16.79 -10.38 11.84
C LYS A 89 15.30 -10.54 11.56
N PHE A 90 14.92 -10.12 10.35
CA PHE A 90 13.55 -10.22 9.83
C PHE A 90 13.56 -10.83 8.43
N LYS A 91 12.53 -11.58 8.10
CA LYS A 91 12.18 -11.84 6.71
C LYS A 91 11.44 -10.62 6.16
N LYS A 92 11.76 -10.23 4.93
CA LYS A 92 11.16 -9.08 4.27
C LYS A 92 10.56 -9.49 2.94
N ILE A 93 9.33 -9.06 2.69
CA ILE A 93 8.67 -9.12 1.38
C ILE A 93 8.43 -7.69 0.92
N SER A 94 8.88 -7.37 -0.31
CA SER A 94 8.66 -6.07 -0.94
C SER A 94 7.67 -6.23 -2.10
N ILE A 95 6.63 -5.38 -2.12
CA ILE A 95 5.55 -5.41 -3.11
C ILE A 95 5.53 -4.07 -3.84
N PHE A 96 5.76 -4.10 -5.15
CA PHE A 96 5.71 -2.93 -6.00
C PHE A 96 4.29 -2.71 -6.54
N MET A 97 3.75 -1.52 -6.35
CA MET A 97 2.45 -1.09 -6.86
C MET A 97 2.63 -0.19 -8.07
N ASN A 98 2.19 -0.64 -9.23
CA ASN A 98 2.17 0.20 -10.44
C ASN A 98 0.93 1.10 -10.46
N VAL A 99 0.89 2.08 -11.36
CA VAL A 99 -0.19 3.09 -11.43
C VAL A 99 -1.59 2.56 -11.78
N PHE A 100 -1.73 1.28 -12.06
CA PHE A 100 -3.01 0.60 -12.29
C PHE A 100 -3.43 -0.27 -11.10
N ASP A 101 -2.57 -0.47 -10.11
CA ASP A 101 -2.88 -1.20 -8.90
C ASP A 101 -3.74 -0.37 -7.93
N CYS A 102 -4.40 -1.02 -6.98
CA CYS A 102 -5.06 -0.33 -5.88
C CYS A 102 -4.00 0.11 -4.86
N HIS A 103 -4.02 1.38 -4.49
CA HIS A 103 -3.01 1.98 -3.62
C HIS A 103 -3.44 2.12 -2.15
N VAL A 104 -4.64 1.63 -1.80
CA VAL A 104 -5.07 1.50 -0.40
C VAL A 104 -4.32 0.33 0.23
N ASN A 105 -3.59 0.61 1.31
CA ASN A 105 -2.84 -0.38 2.04
C ASN A 105 -3.61 -0.88 3.27
N ARG A 106 -3.38 -2.15 3.61
CA ARG A 106 -4.08 -2.84 4.70
C ARG A 106 -3.09 -3.50 5.66
N THR A 107 -3.49 -3.68 6.92
CA THR A 107 -2.67 -4.41 7.87
C THR A 107 -2.57 -5.89 7.51
N PRO A 108 -1.36 -6.50 7.56
CA PRO A 108 -1.17 -7.91 7.24
C PRO A 108 -1.67 -8.86 8.32
N CYS A 109 -1.87 -8.40 9.55
CA CYS A 109 -2.27 -9.22 10.69
C CYS A 109 -3.23 -8.45 11.61
N SER A 110 -3.92 -9.19 12.48
CA SER A 110 -4.58 -8.58 13.64
C SER A 110 -3.53 -8.24 14.69
N GLY A 111 -3.70 -7.10 15.36
CA GLY A 111 -2.79 -6.69 16.43
C GLY A 111 -2.86 -5.21 16.77
N LYS A 112 -1.94 -4.79 17.61
CA LYS A 112 -1.85 -3.42 18.11
C LYS A 112 -0.79 -2.62 17.37
N VAL A 113 -1.09 -1.40 17.02
CA VAL A 113 -0.13 -0.43 16.48
C VAL A 113 0.72 0.13 17.63
N GLU A 114 1.97 -0.33 17.77
CA GLU A 114 2.88 0.17 18.80
C GLU A 114 3.45 1.54 18.46
N GLU A 115 3.81 1.73 17.17
CA GLU A 115 4.44 2.95 16.72
C GLU A 115 4.09 3.26 15.27
N ILE A 116 4.00 4.55 14.96
CA ILE A 116 3.92 5.08 13.61
C ILE A 116 5.01 6.12 13.47
N LEU A 117 5.90 5.93 12.49
CA LEU A 117 7.01 6.84 12.24
C LEU A 117 7.00 7.29 10.79
N TYR A 118 6.73 8.57 10.57
CA TYR A 118 6.88 9.19 9.25
C TYR A 118 8.30 9.73 9.07
N LYS A 119 8.91 9.42 7.94
CA LYS A 119 10.23 9.92 7.55
C LYS A 119 10.12 10.65 6.22
N PRO A 120 10.33 11.97 6.20
CA PRO A 120 10.40 12.72 4.95
C PRO A 120 11.60 12.25 4.12
N GLY A 121 11.49 12.31 2.80
CA GLY A 121 12.54 11.83 1.91
C GLY A 121 12.36 12.31 0.48
N LYS A 122 13.11 11.69 -0.42
CA LYS A 122 13.08 11.94 -1.86
C LYS A 122 12.00 11.09 -2.54
N PHE A 123 11.89 11.20 -3.87
CA PHE A 123 10.92 10.46 -4.68
C PHE A 123 11.65 9.81 -5.86
N PHE A 124 12.42 8.75 -5.60
CA PHE A 124 13.00 7.90 -6.63
C PHE A 124 12.03 6.79 -7.03
N ASN A 125 12.31 6.12 -8.15
CA ASN A 125 11.53 4.96 -8.56
C ASN A 125 11.52 3.91 -7.43
N ALA A 126 10.34 3.56 -6.93
CA ALA A 126 10.16 2.69 -5.77
C ALA A 126 10.64 1.22 -6.00
N SER A 127 10.81 0.80 -7.26
CA SER A 127 11.38 -0.52 -7.59
C SER A 127 12.89 -0.64 -7.32
N LEU A 128 13.60 0.50 -7.18
CA LEU A 128 15.04 0.53 -6.95
C LEU A 128 15.38 0.37 -5.46
N ASP A 129 16.54 -0.22 -5.16
CA ASP A 129 17.02 -0.42 -3.78
C ASP A 129 17.21 0.89 -3.03
N LYS A 130 17.74 1.92 -3.68
CA LYS A 130 17.90 3.27 -3.12
C LYS A 130 16.59 3.89 -2.63
N ALA A 131 15.44 3.49 -3.17
CA ALA A 131 14.15 3.96 -2.69
C ALA A 131 13.87 3.56 -1.24
N SER A 132 14.40 2.42 -0.78
CA SER A 132 14.27 1.98 0.61
C SER A 132 15.01 2.88 1.60
N GLU A 133 16.01 3.62 1.16
CA GLU A 133 16.88 4.43 2.04
C GLU A 133 16.58 5.92 1.95
N ASP A 134 16.27 6.41 0.75
CA ASP A 134 16.19 7.84 0.45
C ASP A 134 14.76 8.38 0.32
N ASN A 135 13.77 7.54 -0.08
CA ASN A 135 12.42 8.01 -0.34
C ASN A 135 11.63 8.32 0.94
N GLU A 136 10.59 9.15 0.78
CA GLU A 136 9.56 9.38 1.80
C GLU A 136 8.93 8.06 2.23
N ARG A 137 8.85 7.82 3.54
CA ARG A 137 8.39 6.56 4.13
C ARG A 137 7.50 6.79 5.32
N ASN A 138 6.61 5.82 5.55
CA ASN A 138 5.84 5.72 6.78
C ASN A 138 5.91 4.30 7.32
N TYR A 139 6.35 4.14 8.55
CA TYR A 139 6.51 2.87 9.24
C TYR A 139 5.34 2.66 10.18
N TYR A 140 4.74 1.46 10.11
CA TYR A 140 3.79 0.96 11.10
C TYR A 140 4.44 -0.22 11.80
N LYS A 141 4.79 -0.05 13.07
CA LYS A 141 5.22 -1.16 13.92
C LYS A 141 4.00 -1.73 14.60
N LEU A 142 3.69 -2.97 14.30
CA LEU A 142 2.57 -3.73 14.81
C LEU A 142 3.06 -4.82 15.74
N LYS A 143 2.30 -5.14 16.76
CA LYS A 143 2.46 -6.33 17.60
C LYS A 143 1.30 -7.27 17.28
N ASP A 144 1.60 -8.45 16.74
CA ASP A 144 0.56 -9.45 16.51
C ASP A 144 0.04 -10.05 17.84
N LYS A 145 -1.04 -10.82 17.80
CA LYS A 145 -1.62 -11.46 18.99
C LYS A 145 -0.67 -12.43 19.68
N SER A 146 0.36 -12.93 19.01
CA SER A 146 1.39 -13.81 19.55
C SER A 146 2.60 -13.07 20.10
N GLY A 147 2.61 -11.73 20.02
CA GLY A 147 3.70 -10.89 20.48
C GLY A 147 4.85 -10.72 19.49
N ASN A 148 4.71 -11.12 18.22
CA ASN A 148 5.71 -10.91 17.19
C ASN A 148 5.66 -9.47 16.66
N ASP A 149 6.84 -8.94 16.30
CA ASP A 149 6.95 -7.65 15.62
C ASP A 149 6.67 -7.83 14.12
N ILE A 150 5.70 -7.09 13.61
CA ILE A 150 5.37 -6.98 12.18
C ILE A 150 5.50 -5.52 11.79
N ILE A 151 6.35 -5.21 10.81
CA ILE A 151 6.53 -3.82 10.38
C ILE A 151 6.06 -3.70 8.94
N VAL A 152 5.14 -2.78 8.68
CA VAL A 152 4.74 -2.37 7.34
C VAL A 152 5.37 -1.02 7.03
N VAL A 153 6.08 -0.94 5.91
CA VAL A 153 6.70 0.31 5.46
C VAL A 153 6.08 0.72 4.15
N GLN A 154 5.37 1.83 4.16
CA GLN A 154 4.92 2.50 2.94
C GLN A 154 6.07 3.33 2.39
N ILE A 155 6.42 3.17 1.12
CA ILE A 155 7.52 3.86 0.45
C ILE A 155 6.97 4.57 -0.78
N ALA A 156 7.06 5.89 -0.79
CA ALA A 156 6.64 6.71 -1.92
C ALA A 156 7.58 6.52 -3.12
N GLY A 157 7.03 6.53 -4.33
CA GLY A 157 7.78 6.42 -5.57
C GLY A 157 7.93 7.76 -6.30
N LEU A 158 8.43 7.71 -7.54
CA LEU A 158 8.80 8.87 -8.35
C LEU A 158 7.66 9.89 -8.56
N ILE A 159 6.44 9.41 -8.73
CA ILE A 159 5.25 10.24 -8.97
C ILE A 159 4.49 10.47 -7.65
N ALA A 160 4.77 9.67 -6.62
CA ALA A 160 4.15 9.78 -5.31
C ALA A 160 4.54 11.11 -4.67
N ARG A 161 3.54 11.85 -4.19
CA ARG A 161 3.79 13.12 -3.48
C ARG A 161 3.20 13.12 -2.07
N ARG A 162 2.67 12.00 -1.61
CA ARG A 162 2.15 11.90 -0.25
C ARG A 162 1.80 10.46 0.14
N ILE A 163 2.22 10.10 1.33
CA ILE A 163 1.71 8.95 2.08
C ILE A 163 0.58 9.46 2.99
N VAL A 164 -0.57 8.83 2.92
CA VAL A 164 -1.72 9.09 3.80
C VAL A 164 -1.76 7.98 4.84
N CYS A 165 -1.67 8.36 6.11
CA CYS A 165 -1.81 7.47 7.25
C CYS A 165 -3.25 7.59 7.80
N GLU A 166 -3.95 6.47 7.98
CA GLU A 166 -5.34 6.42 8.44
C GLU A 166 -5.51 5.70 9.78
N THR A 167 -4.40 5.36 10.42
CA THR A 167 -4.41 4.70 11.72
C THR A 167 -3.63 5.49 12.76
N ASN A 168 -3.83 5.16 14.03
CA ASN A 168 -3.22 5.86 15.15
C ASN A 168 -2.39 4.90 16.01
N LYS A 169 -1.40 5.46 16.71
CA LYS A 169 -0.66 4.72 17.75
C LYS A 169 -1.63 4.19 18.80
N ASN A 170 -1.38 2.97 19.27
CA ASN A 170 -2.19 2.21 20.21
C ASN A 170 -3.56 1.72 19.69
N GLN A 171 -3.86 1.93 18.42
CA GLN A 171 -5.06 1.38 17.79
C GLN A 171 -4.95 -0.15 17.66
N GLU A 172 -6.03 -0.85 17.99
CA GLU A 172 -6.20 -2.27 17.67
C GLU A 172 -6.75 -2.38 16.24
N LEU A 173 -6.16 -3.26 15.44
CA LEU A 173 -6.54 -3.52 14.07
C LEU A 173 -6.87 -5.00 13.88
N ASN A 174 -7.85 -5.28 13.04
CA ASN A 174 -8.10 -6.62 12.54
C ASN A 174 -7.34 -6.82 11.23
N GLN A 175 -6.93 -8.07 10.96
CA GLN A 175 -6.29 -8.43 9.69
C GLN A 175 -7.10 -7.88 8.50
N GLY A 176 -6.43 -7.18 7.58
CA GLY A 176 -7.04 -6.57 6.41
C GLY A 176 -7.68 -5.19 6.62
N ASP A 177 -7.68 -4.64 7.84
CA ASP A 177 -8.12 -3.25 8.08
C ASP A 177 -7.25 -2.27 7.28
N ARG A 178 -7.85 -1.17 6.82
CA ARG A 178 -7.15 -0.10 6.10
C ARG A 178 -6.18 0.62 7.04
N ILE A 179 -4.96 0.86 6.57
CA ILE A 179 -3.94 1.61 7.33
C ILE A 179 -3.53 2.91 6.65
N GLY A 180 -3.93 3.09 5.41
CA GLY A 180 -3.66 4.29 4.65
C GLY A 180 -3.50 4.07 3.16
N MET A 181 -2.97 5.05 2.47
CA MET A 181 -2.81 5.06 1.02
C MET A 181 -1.51 5.73 0.59
N ILE A 182 -0.88 5.26 -0.49
CA ILE A 182 0.24 5.96 -1.13
C ILE A 182 -0.24 6.49 -2.48
N ARG A 183 -0.05 7.80 -2.74
CA ARG A 183 -0.47 8.38 -4.02
C ARG A 183 0.62 8.21 -5.07
N PHE A 184 0.31 7.51 -6.17
CA PHE A 184 1.07 7.34 -7.41
C PHE A 184 2.41 6.60 -7.31
N GLY A 185 2.44 5.34 -7.78
CA GLY A 185 3.61 4.50 -7.98
C GLY A 185 4.47 4.33 -6.71
N SER A 186 4.42 3.18 -6.09
CA SER A 186 4.90 3.02 -4.73
C SER A 186 5.33 1.60 -4.43
N ARG A 187 5.85 1.37 -3.23
CA ARG A 187 6.21 0.06 -2.72
C ARG A 187 5.75 -0.07 -1.27
N ALA A 188 5.31 -1.26 -0.90
CA ALA A 188 5.08 -1.65 0.48
C ALA A 188 6.06 -2.77 0.85
N ASP A 189 6.81 -2.58 1.94
CA ASP A 189 7.66 -3.61 2.52
C ASP A 189 7.01 -4.15 3.79
N VAL A 190 7.02 -5.47 3.95
CA VAL A 190 6.57 -6.14 5.19
C VAL A 190 7.77 -6.85 5.79
N TYR A 191 8.14 -6.48 7.01
CA TYR A 191 9.13 -7.17 7.82
C TYR A 191 8.40 -8.00 8.87
N TYR A 192 8.82 -9.24 9.05
CA TYR A 192 8.20 -10.16 10.00
C TYR A 192 9.18 -11.20 10.50
N GLU A 193 8.89 -11.75 11.66
CA GLU A 193 9.60 -12.86 12.28
C GLU A 193 8.65 -14.03 12.55
N ASN A 194 9.19 -15.22 12.74
CA ASN A 194 8.43 -16.43 13.09
C ASN A 194 7.32 -16.83 12.09
N TYR A 195 7.47 -16.44 10.82
CA TYR A 195 6.63 -16.86 9.70
C TYR A 195 7.49 -17.31 8.52
N GLU A 196 6.97 -18.25 7.72
CA GLU A 196 7.60 -18.70 6.47
C GLU A 196 6.90 -18.09 5.26
N PRO A 197 7.65 -17.55 4.27
CA PRO A 197 7.07 -16.94 3.08
C PRO A 197 6.34 -17.97 2.23
N LEU A 198 5.15 -17.62 1.75
CA LEU A 198 4.33 -18.42 0.83
C LEU A 198 4.38 -17.92 -0.60
N VAL A 199 4.91 -16.71 -0.80
CA VAL A 199 4.97 -16.05 -2.11
C VAL A 199 6.38 -16.08 -2.68
N LYS A 200 6.47 -15.91 -4.01
CA LYS A 200 7.73 -15.83 -4.75
C LYS A 200 7.83 -14.53 -5.53
N ILE A 201 9.05 -14.13 -5.87
CA ILE A 201 9.33 -12.97 -6.73
C ILE A 201 8.60 -13.15 -8.08
N GLY A 202 7.97 -12.07 -8.56
CA GLY A 202 7.14 -12.03 -9.77
C GLY A 202 5.67 -12.40 -9.52
N GLN A 203 5.29 -12.86 -8.32
CA GLN A 203 3.90 -13.19 -8.02
C GLN A 203 3.08 -11.92 -7.80
N ARG A 204 1.86 -11.90 -8.37
CA ARG A 204 0.87 -10.84 -8.12
C ARG A 204 0.18 -11.05 -6.78
N THR A 205 -0.03 -9.97 -6.06
CA THR A 205 -0.73 -9.95 -4.77
C THR A 205 -1.95 -9.04 -4.80
N ILE A 206 -2.90 -9.37 -3.94
CA ILE A 206 -4.13 -8.59 -3.68
C ILE A 206 -4.14 -8.26 -2.19
N SER A 207 -4.23 -6.97 -1.89
CA SER A 207 -4.25 -6.43 -0.51
C SER A 207 -5.38 -7.04 0.31
N GLY A 208 -5.05 -7.58 1.48
CA GLY A 208 -5.99 -8.24 2.39
C GLY A 208 -6.37 -9.68 2.02
N GLU A 209 -6.10 -10.16 0.79
CA GLU A 209 -6.56 -11.47 0.33
C GLU A 209 -5.41 -12.46 0.09
N THR A 210 -4.28 -12.01 -0.49
CA THR A 210 -3.16 -12.92 -0.78
C THR A 210 -2.40 -13.26 0.50
N LEU A 211 -2.24 -14.55 0.78
CA LEU A 211 -1.42 -15.05 1.89
C LEU A 211 0.06 -14.85 1.58
N LEU A 212 0.75 -14.01 2.36
CA LEU A 212 2.18 -13.72 2.19
C LEU A 212 3.06 -14.70 2.93
N ALA A 213 2.69 -15.06 4.16
CA ALA A 213 3.49 -15.91 5.02
C ALA A 213 2.61 -16.68 6.02
N LYS A 214 3.15 -17.77 6.56
CA LYS A 214 2.49 -18.66 7.53
C LYS A 214 3.40 -18.88 8.74
N LYS A 215 2.82 -18.94 9.96
CA LYS A 215 3.51 -19.41 11.19
C LYS A 215 3.95 -20.84 11.08
#